data_6e1e175258e4438f7ad4ed2c75df487b
#
_entry.id   6e1e175258e4438f7ad4ed2c75df487b
#
_cell.length_a   1.000
_cell.length_b   1.000
_cell.length_c   1.000
_cell.angle_alpha   90.00
_cell.angle_beta   90.00
_cell.angle_gamma   90.00
#
_symmetry.space_group_name_H-M   'P 1'
#
loop_
_entity.id
_entity.type
_entity.pdbx_description
1 polymer ?
#
loop_
_entity_poly.entity_id
_entity_poly.type
_entity_poly.pdbx_seq_one_letter_code
_entity_poly.pdbx_strand_id
1 'polypeptide(L)'
;MTAPGRAHSPSGDEDAPGRVVVFAPAPLLTITIEAGRFGGEVHVHAGGQGVWQARMVAALGAPVTICATFGGETGRVAKALLLDEGFDVVAIDRADHAAAYVHDRRDGERSPVVETDDPPLSRHELDELYAATLREAMGAAVVLLSGPAGDEVLPADTYRRLAADLGAFDCLVMVDLAGERLDHALQGGVDIVKVSHEELLDDGRLGVDAGHADAGRADESAIVEAMHRLRSEGAGAVIVSRESEGVLALIDGTVVRATAPDMEVVDTKGAGDSLTAAIAATLAREGVDLRRAVAVGAAAGALNVTRHGLGTGDEGAILALAEHVVVTDREG
;
A
#
# COMPACT_ATOMS: atom_id res chain seq x y z
N MET A 1 -7.74 -25.87 12.65
CA MET A 1 -6.36 -26.40 12.53
C MET A 1 -5.51 -25.19 12.18
N THR A 2 -4.80 -24.64 13.16
CA THR A 2 -3.87 -23.52 13.00
C THR A 2 -2.72 -23.94 12.09
N ALA A 3 -2.51 -23.23 10.99
CA ALA A 3 -1.34 -23.42 10.14
C ALA A 3 -0.06 -23.11 10.96
N PRO A 4 0.97 -23.94 10.90
CA PRO A 4 2.22 -23.67 11.59
C PRO A 4 2.91 -22.46 10.94
N GLY A 5 3.42 -21.54 11.76
CA GLY A 5 4.26 -20.43 11.33
C GLY A 5 5.37 -20.94 10.42
N ARG A 6 5.45 -20.38 9.21
CA ARG A 6 6.49 -20.72 8.24
C ARG A 6 7.82 -20.20 8.75
N ALA A 7 8.81 -21.09 8.83
CA ALA A 7 10.20 -20.69 9.09
C ALA A 7 10.78 -20.14 7.77
N HIS A 8 11.03 -18.84 7.71
CA HIS A 8 11.75 -18.20 6.60
C HIS A 8 13.23 -18.57 6.74
N SER A 9 13.79 -19.19 5.69
CA SER A 9 15.24 -19.42 5.58
C SER A 9 15.79 -18.43 4.56
N PRO A 10 16.71 -17.52 4.92
CA PRO A 10 17.33 -16.62 3.95
C PRO A 10 18.25 -17.40 3.03
N SER A 11 17.93 -17.47 1.76
CA SER A 11 18.79 -17.99 0.69
C SER A 11 19.21 -16.84 -0.22
N GLY A 12 20.38 -16.28 0.04
CA GLY A 12 20.99 -15.22 -0.77
C GLY A 12 22.22 -14.67 -0.04
N ASP A 13 23.04 -13.88 -0.69
CA ASP A 13 24.14 -13.14 -0.09
C ASP A 13 23.60 -12.42 1.18
N GLU A 14 24.07 -12.81 2.35
CA GLU A 14 23.50 -12.41 3.66
C GLU A 14 23.52 -10.87 3.89
N ASP A 15 24.15 -10.08 3.01
CA ASP A 15 24.32 -8.63 3.12
C ASP A 15 23.49 -7.82 2.09
N ALA A 16 22.82 -8.43 1.13
CA ALA A 16 22.02 -7.68 0.15
C ALA A 16 20.58 -7.49 0.64
N PRO A 17 20.04 -6.24 0.61
CA PRO A 17 18.66 -6.00 1.01
C PRO A 17 17.70 -6.80 0.12
N GLY A 18 16.69 -7.42 0.74
CA GLY A 18 15.68 -8.14 0.00
C GLY A 18 14.85 -7.20 -0.88
N ARG A 19 14.38 -7.72 -2.01
CA ARG A 19 13.58 -6.97 -2.99
C ARG A 19 12.10 -6.97 -2.64
N VAL A 20 11.42 -5.85 -2.88
CA VAL A 20 9.96 -5.74 -2.84
C VAL A 20 9.41 -5.81 -4.27
N VAL A 21 8.40 -6.64 -4.50
CA VAL A 21 7.62 -6.64 -5.74
C VAL A 21 6.26 -6.01 -5.47
N VAL A 22 5.90 -5.00 -6.25
CA VAL A 22 4.60 -4.33 -6.14
C VAL A 22 3.71 -4.74 -7.31
N PHE A 23 2.60 -5.41 -7.02
CA PHE A 23 1.51 -5.61 -7.96
C PHE A 23 0.69 -4.34 -8.04
N ALA A 24 0.87 -3.57 -9.09
CA ALA A 24 0.19 -2.30 -9.36
C ALA A 24 -0.58 -2.42 -10.68
N PRO A 25 -1.77 -3.05 -10.71
CA PRO A 25 -2.41 -3.50 -11.95
C PRO A 25 -2.69 -2.37 -12.94
N ALA A 26 -2.98 -1.17 -12.45
CA ALA A 26 -3.38 -0.04 -13.29
C ALA A 26 -2.81 1.29 -12.74
N PRO A 27 -1.54 1.61 -13.02
CA PRO A 27 -1.00 2.95 -12.77
C PRO A 27 -1.73 3.98 -13.61
N LEU A 28 -1.94 5.16 -13.05
CA LEU A 28 -2.63 6.26 -13.73
C LEU A 28 -1.70 7.46 -13.96
N LEU A 29 -2.09 8.34 -14.87
CA LEU A 29 -1.40 9.60 -15.10
C LEU A 29 -2.03 10.70 -14.25
N THR A 30 -1.27 11.36 -13.39
CA THR A 30 -1.72 12.52 -12.63
C THR A 30 -1.14 13.79 -13.22
N ILE A 31 -2.00 14.76 -13.51
CA ILE A 31 -1.65 16.09 -13.95
C ILE A 31 -2.16 17.09 -12.93
N THR A 32 -1.25 17.84 -12.30
CA THR A 32 -1.60 18.85 -11.31
C THR A 32 -1.26 20.24 -11.86
N ILE A 33 -2.21 21.16 -11.83
CA ILE A 33 -2.04 22.55 -12.19
C ILE A 33 -1.87 23.34 -10.89
N GLU A 34 -0.74 24.02 -10.71
CA GLU A 34 -0.46 24.82 -9.52
C GLU A 34 -0.27 26.30 -9.87
N ALA A 35 -0.38 27.17 -8.87
CA ALA A 35 -0.08 28.58 -9.04
C ALA A 35 1.43 28.75 -9.16
N GLY A 36 1.90 29.22 -10.32
CA GLY A 36 3.30 29.47 -10.58
C GLY A 36 3.64 30.95 -10.66
N ARG A 37 4.92 31.27 -10.61
CA ARG A 37 5.43 32.65 -10.63
C ARG A 37 5.02 33.44 -11.88
N PHE A 38 4.80 32.74 -13.02
CA PHE A 38 4.48 33.35 -14.32
C PHE A 38 3.12 32.90 -14.86
N GLY A 39 2.22 32.44 -14.02
CA GLY A 39 0.93 31.86 -14.37
C GLY A 39 0.75 30.49 -13.74
N GLY A 40 0.06 29.58 -14.41
CA GLY A 40 -0.05 28.20 -13.93
C GLY A 40 1.22 27.40 -14.26
N GLU A 41 1.60 26.51 -13.34
CA GLU A 41 2.61 25.47 -13.57
C GLU A 41 1.90 24.13 -13.69
N VAL A 42 2.41 23.25 -14.56
CA VAL A 42 1.82 21.92 -14.78
C VAL A 42 2.82 20.86 -14.37
N HIS A 43 2.43 20.03 -13.43
CA HIS A 43 3.19 18.89 -12.97
C HIS A 43 2.55 17.60 -13.46
N VAL A 44 3.35 16.69 -13.99
CA VAL A 44 2.88 15.41 -14.56
C VAL A 44 3.61 14.28 -13.86
N HIS A 45 2.85 13.36 -13.29
CA HIS A 45 3.37 12.23 -12.50
C HIS A 45 2.69 10.93 -12.90
N ALA A 46 3.42 9.83 -12.84
CA ALA A 46 2.80 8.53 -12.71
C ALA A 46 2.19 8.42 -11.30
N GLY A 47 0.99 7.89 -11.19
CA GLY A 47 0.23 7.80 -9.95
C GLY A 47 -0.44 6.44 -9.79
N GLY A 48 -1.26 6.35 -8.75
CA GLY A 48 -1.91 5.12 -8.31
C GLY A 48 -1.24 4.53 -7.07
N GLN A 49 -2.02 3.82 -6.26
CA GLN A 49 -1.61 3.30 -4.96
C GLN A 49 -0.26 2.58 -5.02
N GLY A 50 -0.12 1.58 -5.89
CA GLY A 50 1.12 0.81 -6.00
C GLY A 50 2.33 1.63 -6.43
N VAL A 51 2.13 2.68 -7.24
CA VAL A 51 3.23 3.60 -7.65
C VAL A 51 3.70 4.44 -6.46
N TRP A 52 2.77 4.96 -5.65
CA TRP A 52 3.14 5.73 -4.45
C TRP A 52 3.85 4.85 -3.42
N GLN A 53 3.39 3.61 -3.26
CA GLN A 53 4.03 2.62 -2.42
C GLN A 53 5.44 2.28 -2.92
N ALA A 54 5.62 2.05 -4.22
CA ALA A 54 6.93 1.77 -4.81
C ALA A 54 7.93 2.93 -4.59
N ARG A 55 7.48 4.19 -4.71
CA ARG A 55 8.33 5.36 -4.41
C ARG A 55 8.81 5.38 -2.97
N MET A 56 7.92 5.11 -2.02
CA MET A 56 8.30 5.07 -0.61
C MET A 56 9.22 3.89 -0.29
N VAL A 57 8.99 2.72 -0.90
CA VAL A 57 9.90 1.56 -0.79
C VAL A 57 11.31 1.95 -1.26
N ALA A 58 11.41 2.57 -2.45
CA ALA A 58 12.68 3.03 -3.01
C ALA A 58 13.34 4.13 -2.15
N ALA A 59 12.53 5.07 -1.64
CA ALA A 59 13.02 6.15 -0.76
C ALA A 59 13.63 5.61 0.53
N LEU A 60 13.17 4.44 1.01
CA LEU A 60 13.74 3.72 2.16
C LEU A 60 14.85 2.74 1.77
N GLY A 61 15.39 2.82 0.56
CA GLY A 61 16.56 2.09 0.10
C GLY A 61 16.34 0.59 -0.16
N ALA A 62 15.10 0.11 -0.22
CA ALA A 62 14.81 -1.25 -0.65
C ALA A 62 14.69 -1.33 -2.17
N PRO A 63 15.31 -2.32 -2.84
CA PRO A 63 15.09 -2.57 -4.25
C PRO A 63 13.60 -2.87 -4.51
N VAL A 64 13.01 -2.27 -5.55
CA VAL A 64 11.60 -2.46 -5.87
C VAL A 64 11.39 -2.72 -7.36
N THR A 65 10.54 -3.68 -7.68
CA THR A 65 10.05 -3.97 -9.03
C THR A 65 8.55 -3.74 -9.09
N ILE A 66 8.08 -3.00 -10.09
CA ILE A 66 6.65 -2.72 -10.30
C ILE A 66 6.13 -3.62 -11.43
N CYS A 67 5.15 -4.49 -11.14
CA CYS A 67 4.42 -5.25 -12.14
C CYS A 67 3.11 -4.52 -12.48
N ALA A 68 2.96 -4.02 -13.70
CA ALA A 68 1.88 -3.11 -14.05
C ALA A 68 1.47 -3.18 -15.53
N THR A 69 0.26 -2.72 -15.83
CA THR A 69 -0.24 -2.58 -17.19
C THR A 69 -0.20 -1.13 -17.67
N PHE A 70 0.11 -0.91 -18.94
CA PHE A 70 0.18 0.42 -19.54
C PHE A 70 -0.47 0.41 -20.92
N GLY A 71 -1.38 1.35 -21.17
CA GLY A 71 -2.06 1.44 -22.45
C GLY A 71 -2.41 2.86 -22.86
N GLY A 72 -2.66 3.05 -24.12
CA GLY A 72 -2.98 4.35 -24.69
C GLY A 72 -1.87 5.39 -24.58
N GLU A 73 -2.22 6.65 -24.71
CA GLU A 73 -1.30 7.77 -24.58
C GLU A 73 -0.89 8.01 -23.12
N THR A 74 -1.87 7.97 -22.23
CA THR A 74 -1.70 8.19 -20.78
C THR A 74 -0.80 7.12 -20.16
N GLY A 75 -1.00 5.84 -20.49
CA GLY A 75 -0.17 4.76 -19.99
C GLY A 75 1.28 4.83 -20.51
N ARG A 76 1.48 5.21 -21.79
CA ARG A 76 2.85 5.41 -22.32
C ARG A 76 3.60 6.51 -21.57
N VAL A 77 2.92 7.62 -21.24
CA VAL A 77 3.53 8.71 -20.47
C VAL A 77 3.82 8.25 -19.04
N ALA A 78 2.88 7.60 -18.37
CA ALA A 78 3.08 7.08 -17.02
C ALA A 78 4.26 6.09 -16.94
N LYS A 79 4.36 5.15 -17.92
CA LYS A 79 5.49 4.22 -18.03
C LYS A 79 6.83 4.96 -18.23
N ALA A 80 6.86 5.96 -19.11
CA ALA A 80 8.08 6.73 -19.36
C ALA A 80 8.55 7.49 -18.12
N LEU A 81 7.63 8.06 -17.34
CA LEU A 81 7.94 8.74 -16.09
C LEU A 81 8.53 7.78 -15.04
N LEU A 82 7.96 6.58 -14.87
CA LEU A 82 8.48 5.58 -13.95
C LEU A 82 9.90 5.12 -14.33
N LEU A 83 10.16 4.92 -15.62
CA LEU A 83 11.49 4.56 -16.11
C LEU A 83 12.50 5.71 -15.92
N ASP A 84 12.07 6.97 -16.09
CA ASP A 84 12.91 8.15 -15.86
C ASP A 84 13.23 8.34 -14.36
N GLU A 85 12.30 7.97 -13.47
CA GLU A 85 12.50 7.89 -12.02
C GLU A 85 13.46 6.74 -11.61
N GLY A 86 13.84 5.86 -12.54
CA GLY A 86 14.79 4.77 -12.31
C GLY A 86 14.17 3.47 -11.76
N PHE A 87 12.84 3.33 -11.84
CA PHE A 87 12.17 2.10 -11.41
C PHE A 87 12.42 0.91 -12.35
N ASP A 88 12.56 -0.27 -11.75
CA ASP A 88 12.43 -1.54 -12.46
C ASP A 88 10.94 -1.82 -12.69
N VAL A 89 10.51 -1.80 -13.96
CA VAL A 89 9.11 -1.91 -14.36
C VAL A 89 8.91 -3.10 -15.29
N VAL A 90 8.19 -4.10 -14.82
CA VAL A 90 7.67 -5.18 -15.63
C VAL A 90 6.34 -4.73 -16.24
N ALA A 91 6.43 -4.17 -17.43
CA ALA A 91 5.32 -3.54 -18.11
C ALA A 91 4.58 -4.53 -19.02
N ILE A 92 3.27 -4.63 -18.82
CA ILE A 92 2.35 -5.36 -19.71
C ILE A 92 1.63 -4.32 -20.56
N ASP A 93 1.75 -4.44 -21.86
CA ASP A 93 1.06 -3.56 -22.79
C ASP A 93 -0.43 -3.92 -22.87
N ARG A 94 -1.31 -2.92 -22.76
CA ARG A 94 -2.76 -3.09 -22.91
C ARG A 94 -3.30 -2.28 -24.09
N ALA A 95 -4.41 -2.78 -24.66
CA ALA A 95 -5.04 -2.16 -25.82
C ALA A 95 -5.74 -0.83 -25.46
N ASP A 96 -6.42 -0.80 -24.31
CA ASP A 96 -7.16 0.36 -23.83
C ASP A 96 -6.22 1.38 -23.13
N HIS A 97 -6.75 2.61 -22.94
CA HIS A 97 -6.00 3.66 -22.23
C HIS A 97 -5.88 3.39 -20.73
N ALA A 98 -4.86 3.96 -20.10
CA ALA A 98 -4.77 4.07 -18.65
C ALA A 98 -5.54 5.31 -18.17
N ALA A 99 -6.07 5.27 -16.95
CA ALA A 99 -6.73 6.40 -16.32
C ALA A 99 -5.84 7.64 -16.24
N ALA A 100 -6.48 8.80 -16.24
CA ALA A 100 -5.79 10.07 -16.03
C ALA A 100 -6.60 10.98 -15.12
N TYR A 101 -5.93 11.60 -14.15
CA TYR A 101 -6.51 12.54 -13.21
C TYR A 101 -5.89 13.92 -13.43
N VAL A 102 -6.71 14.91 -13.72
CA VAL A 102 -6.28 16.30 -13.87
C VAL A 102 -6.89 17.10 -12.72
N HIS A 103 -6.03 17.70 -11.90
CA HIS A 103 -6.44 18.49 -10.75
C HIS A 103 -5.94 19.92 -10.85
N ASP A 104 -6.76 20.85 -10.40
CA ASP A 104 -6.39 22.25 -10.20
C ASP A 104 -6.10 22.50 -8.71
N ARG A 105 -4.93 23.04 -8.41
CA ARG A 105 -4.49 23.42 -7.04
C ARG A 105 -4.07 24.89 -6.96
N ARG A 106 -4.45 25.73 -7.94
CA ARG A 106 -4.02 27.12 -7.98
C ARG A 106 -4.55 27.97 -6.80
N ASP A 107 -5.60 27.53 -6.17
CA ASP A 107 -6.19 28.14 -4.95
C ASP A 107 -5.71 27.46 -3.63
N GLY A 108 -4.80 26.50 -3.71
CA GLY A 108 -4.27 25.74 -2.58
C GLY A 108 -5.05 24.46 -2.26
N GLU A 109 -6.27 24.29 -2.77
CA GLU A 109 -7.08 23.09 -2.62
C GLU A 109 -7.02 22.23 -3.87
N ARG A 110 -7.19 20.92 -3.71
CA ARG A 110 -7.20 19.98 -4.83
C ARG A 110 -8.61 19.86 -5.40
N SER A 111 -8.85 20.50 -6.53
CA SER A 111 -10.12 20.46 -7.26
C SER A 111 -10.01 19.58 -8.51
N PRO A 112 -10.82 18.52 -8.68
CA PRO A 112 -10.78 17.70 -9.87
C PRO A 112 -11.32 18.50 -11.07
N VAL A 113 -10.54 18.53 -12.16
CA VAL A 113 -10.94 19.09 -13.45
C VAL A 113 -11.55 17.98 -14.32
N VAL A 114 -10.84 16.84 -14.40
CA VAL A 114 -11.31 15.61 -15.03
C VAL A 114 -10.60 14.41 -14.39
N GLU A 115 -11.36 13.37 -14.17
CA GLU A 115 -10.87 12.05 -13.76
C GLU A 115 -11.49 11.03 -14.70
N THR A 116 -10.66 10.18 -15.29
CA THR A 116 -11.11 9.10 -16.17
C THR A 116 -10.88 7.77 -15.51
N ASP A 117 -11.73 6.81 -15.80
CA ASP A 117 -11.60 5.46 -15.27
C ASP A 117 -10.69 4.59 -16.16
N ASP A 118 -10.13 3.54 -15.57
CA ASP A 118 -9.48 2.47 -16.30
C ASP A 118 -10.51 1.47 -16.82
N PRO A 119 -10.51 1.15 -18.12
CA PRO A 119 -11.29 0.03 -18.64
C PRO A 119 -10.84 -1.31 -18.02
N PRO A 120 -11.73 -2.32 -17.95
CA PRO A 120 -11.36 -3.65 -17.50
C PRO A 120 -10.20 -4.25 -18.31
N LEU A 121 -9.28 -4.95 -17.62
CA LEU A 121 -8.23 -5.71 -18.30
C LEU A 121 -8.84 -6.88 -19.07
N SER A 122 -8.40 -7.07 -20.30
CA SER A 122 -8.72 -8.29 -21.02
C SER A 122 -8.12 -9.51 -20.30
N ARG A 123 -8.68 -10.68 -20.57
CA ARG A 123 -8.16 -11.93 -19.99
C ARG A 123 -6.67 -12.14 -20.30
N HIS A 124 -6.23 -11.79 -21.49
CA HIS A 124 -4.82 -11.96 -21.90
C HIS A 124 -3.89 -11.03 -21.12
N GLU A 125 -4.24 -9.76 -21.01
CA GLU A 125 -3.49 -8.76 -20.22
C GLU A 125 -3.41 -9.16 -18.74
N LEU A 126 -4.51 -9.68 -18.18
CA LEU A 126 -4.54 -10.17 -16.82
C LEU A 126 -3.67 -11.42 -16.63
N ASP A 127 -3.74 -12.38 -17.55
CA ASP A 127 -2.93 -13.60 -17.49
C ASP A 127 -1.42 -13.26 -17.61
N GLU A 128 -1.04 -12.30 -18.46
CA GLU A 128 0.34 -11.83 -18.58
C GLU A 128 0.83 -11.11 -17.31
N LEU A 129 0.02 -10.19 -16.75
CA LEU A 129 0.34 -9.49 -15.51
C LEU A 129 0.49 -10.46 -14.35
N TYR A 130 -0.42 -11.44 -14.26
CA TYR A 130 -0.40 -12.49 -13.25
C TYR A 130 0.89 -13.31 -13.33
N ALA A 131 1.22 -13.83 -14.52
CA ALA A 131 2.42 -14.63 -14.76
C ALA A 131 3.71 -13.82 -14.49
N ALA A 132 3.73 -12.55 -14.85
CA ALA A 132 4.84 -11.64 -14.58
C ALA A 132 5.03 -11.45 -13.07
N THR A 133 3.96 -11.22 -12.33
CA THR A 133 4.02 -11.05 -10.87
C THR A 133 4.56 -12.30 -10.17
N LEU A 134 4.08 -13.48 -10.55
CA LEU A 134 4.59 -14.74 -10.00
C LEU A 134 6.08 -14.95 -10.32
N ARG A 135 6.51 -14.63 -11.53
CA ARG A 135 7.93 -14.74 -11.91
C ARG A 135 8.83 -13.84 -11.09
N GLU A 136 8.42 -12.59 -10.89
CA GLU A 136 9.19 -11.64 -10.07
C GLU A 136 9.17 -12.00 -8.57
N ALA A 137 8.08 -12.58 -8.10
CA ALA A 137 7.94 -13.00 -6.70
C ALA A 137 8.95 -14.08 -6.28
N MET A 138 9.42 -14.92 -7.21
CA MET A 138 10.35 -16.01 -6.90
C MET A 138 11.70 -15.57 -6.33
N GLY A 139 12.04 -14.30 -6.36
CA GLY A 139 13.26 -13.75 -5.75
C GLY A 139 12.98 -12.54 -4.87
N ALA A 140 11.73 -12.34 -4.48
CA ALA A 140 11.31 -11.23 -3.63
C ALA A 140 11.32 -11.63 -2.16
N ALA A 141 11.63 -10.68 -1.27
CA ALA A 141 11.40 -10.83 0.16
C ALA A 141 9.95 -10.51 0.53
N VAL A 142 9.37 -9.51 -0.13
CA VAL A 142 7.98 -9.07 0.08
C VAL A 142 7.30 -8.88 -1.27
N VAL A 143 6.07 -9.37 -1.40
CA VAL A 143 5.16 -9.04 -2.50
C VAL A 143 4.01 -8.22 -1.93
N LEU A 144 3.87 -6.99 -2.42
CA LEU A 144 2.81 -6.07 -2.02
C LEU A 144 1.71 -6.05 -3.08
N LEU A 145 0.51 -6.48 -2.72
CA LEU A 145 -0.66 -6.45 -3.60
C LEU A 145 -1.44 -5.17 -3.35
N SER A 146 -1.44 -4.27 -4.32
CA SER A 146 -2.15 -3.00 -4.30
C SER A 146 -3.39 -3.06 -5.20
N GLY A 147 -4.40 -2.24 -4.89
CA GLY A 147 -5.61 -2.12 -5.70
C GLY A 147 -5.47 -1.10 -6.83
N PRO A 148 -6.20 -1.26 -7.96
CA PRO A 148 -6.44 -0.18 -8.89
C PRO A 148 -7.45 0.81 -8.32
N ALA A 149 -7.52 2.02 -8.86
CA ALA A 149 -8.49 3.03 -8.45
C ALA A 149 -9.96 2.62 -8.73
N GLY A 150 -10.21 1.89 -9.82
CA GLY A 150 -11.54 1.43 -10.19
C GLY A 150 -11.81 -0.03 -9.82
N ASP A 151 -13.04 -0.35 -9.44
CA ASP A 151 -13.41 -1.71 -9.00
C ASP A 151 -13.50 -2.71 -10.16
N GLU A 152 -13.78 -2.23 -11.36
CA GLU A 152 -14.00 -3.08 -12.53
C GLU A 152 -12.72 -3.43 -13.32
N VAL A 153 -11.57 -2.89 -12.93
CA VAL A 153 -10.30 -3.07 -13.66
C VAL A 153 -9.89 -4.53 -13.75
N LEU A 154 -10.07 -5.29 -12.69
CA LEU A 154 -9.82 -6.73 -12.64
C LEU A 154 -10.76 -7.41 -11.64
N PRO A 155 -11.11 -8.70 -11.88
CA PRO A 155 -11.93 -9.46 -10.95
C PRO A 155 -11.28 -9.60 -9.57
N ALA A 156 -12.05 -9.43 -8.50
CA ALA A 156 -11.55 -9.56 -7.12
C ALA A 156 -10.94 -10.97 -6.85
N ASP A 157 -11.46 -12.03 -7.50
CA ASP A 157 -10.89 -13.39 -7.42
C ASP A 157 -9.42 -13.47 -7.84
N THR A 158 -8.93 -12.50 -8.61
CA THR A 158 -7.50 -12.41 -8.96
C THR A 158 -6.63 -12.33 -7.71
N TYR A 159 -7.06 -11.58 -6.70
CA TYR A 159 -6.32 -11.43 -5.44
C TYR A 159 -6.30 -12.73 -4.63
N ARG A 160 -7.39 -13.49 -4.62
CA ARG A 160 -7.43 -14.81 -3.99
C ARG A 160 -6.42 -15.77 -4.62
N ARG A 161 -6.40 -15.81 -5.95
CA ARG A 161 -5.50 -16.67 -6.72
C ARG A 161 -4.04 -16.25 -6.53
N LEU A 162 -3.73 -14.95 -6.62
CA LEU A 162 -2.39 -14.43 -6.38
C LEU A 162 -1.92 -14.75 -4.96
N ALA A 163 -2.73 -14.47 -3.95
CA ALA A 163 -2.37 -14.77 -2.56
C ALA A 163 -2.06 -16.25 -2.35
N ALA A 164 -2.91 -17.15 -2.89
CA ALA A 164 -2.73 -18.60 -2.78
C ALA A 164 -1.44 -19.07 -3.48
N ASP A 165 -1.19 -18.60 -4.72
CA ASP A 165 -0.03 -19.04 -5.49
C ASP A 165 1.28 -18.44 -4.94
N LEU A 166 1.27 -17.17 -4.53
CA LEU A 166 2.39 -16.50 -3.86
C LEU A 166 2.73 -17.17 -2.52
N GLY A 167 1.71 -17.66 -1.82
CA GLY A 167 1.90 -18.44 -0.61
C GLY A 167 2.71 -19.73 -0.79
N ALA A 168 2.99 -20.17 -2.01
CA ALA A 168 3.89 -21.31 -2.30
C ALA A 168 5.37 -20.88 -2.39
N PHE A 169 5.66 -19.58 -2.46
CA PHE A 169 7.01 -19.04 -2.53
C PHE A 169 7.54 -18.63 -1.15
N ASP A 170 8.83 -18.43 -1.07
CA ASP A 170 9.52 -17.98 0.16
C ASP A 170 9.56 -16.45 0.22
N CYS A 171 8.37 -15.83 0.15
CA CYS A 171 8.19 -14.38 0.26
C CYS A 171 7.02 -14.05 1.19
N LEU A 172 7.05 -12.86 1.82
CA LEU A 172 5.91 -12.34 2.55
C LEU A 172 4.88 -11.75 1.59
N VAL A 173 3.63 -12.15 1.70
CA VAL A 173 2.51 -11.57 0.95
C VAL A 173 1.82 -10.52 1.81
N MET A 174 1.98 -9.26 1.44
CA MET A 174 1.33 -8.13 2.09
C MET A 174 0.27 -7.53 1.18
N VAL A 175 -0.89 -7.18 1.74
CA VAL A 175 -1.98 -6.55 0.99
C VAL A 175 -2.40 -5.22 1.61
N ASP A 176 -2.69 -4.24 0.76
CA ASP A 176 -3.33 -2.97 1.08
C ASP A 176 -4.58 -2.85 0.21
N LEU A 177 -5.66 -3.45 0.70
CA LEU A 177 -6.91 -3.67 -0.04
C LEU A 177 -8.09 -3.50 0.91
N ALA A 178 -9.25 -3.16 0.34
CA ALA A 178 -10.52 -3.07 1.03
C ALA A 178 -11.63 -3.79 0.25
N GLY A 179 -12.80 -3.94 0.88
CA GLY A 179 -13.99 -4.51 0.26
C GLY A 179 -13.80 -5.92 -0.27
N GLU A 180 -14.44 -6.21 -1.39
CA GLU A 180 -14.45 -7.53 -2.02
C GLU A 180 -13.04 -8.04 -2.37
N ARG A 181 -12.11 -7.13 -2.71
CA ARG A 181 -10.72 -7.49 -3.00
C ARG A 181 -10.00 -8.04 -1.78
N LEU A 182 -10.22 -7.42 -0.61
CA LEU A 182 -9.68 -7.90 0.65
C LEU A 182 -10.28 -9.25 1.01
N ASP A 183 -11.61 -9.43 0.86
CA ASP A 183 -12.29 -10.69 1.13
C ASP A 183 -11.70 -11.83 0.32
N HIS A 184 -11.47 -11.59 -0.96
CA HIS A 184 -10.85 -12.57 -1.84
C HIS A 184 -9.38 -12.84 -1.49
N ALA A 185 -8.58 -11.82 -1.19
CA ALA A 185 -7.19 -12.00 -0.78
C ALA A 185 -7.07 -12.87 0.48
N LEU A 186 -7.92 -12.63 1.47
CA LEU A 186 -7.98 -13.42 2.72
C LEU A 186 -8.30 -14.88 2.47
N GLN A 187 -9.20 -15.20 1.53
CA GLN A 187 -9.50 -16.59 1.15
C GLN A 187 -8.27 -17.31 0.54
N GLY A 188 -7.36 -16.57 -0.06
CA GLY A 188 -6.08 -17.11 -0.56
C GLY A 188 -5.03 -17.29 0.53
N GLY A 189 -5.18 -16.59 1.65
CA GLY A 189 -4.22 -16.52 2.75
C GLY A 189 -3.10 -15.51 2.48
N VAL A 190 -2.92 -14.56 3.40
CA VAL A 190 -1.89 -13.51 3.30
C VAL A 190 -1.13 -13.38 4.61
N ASP A 191 0.13 -12.98 4.55
CA ASP A 191 0.94 -12.83 5.77
C ASP A 191 0.59 -11.55 6.52
N ILE A 192 0.33 -10.45 5.80
CA ILE A 192 0.05 -9.15 6.40
C ILE A 192 -1.09 -8.45 5.64
N VAL A 193 -2.10 -8.04 6.39
CA VAL A 193 -3.15 -7.12 5.92
C VAL A 193 -2.89 -5.74 6.50
N LYS A 194 -2.89 -4.72 5.66
CA LYS A 194 -3.07 -3.33 6.08
C LYS A 194 -4.41 -2.82 5.56
N VAL A 195 -5.14 -2.16 6.43
CA VAL A 195 -6.43 -1.52 6.14
C VAL A 195 -6.58 -0.27 7.03
N SER A 196 -7.37 0.70 6.64
CA SER A 196 -7.72 1.84 7.50
C SER A 196 -8.99 1.54 8.32
N HIS A 197 -9.18 2.30 9.40
CA HIS A 197 -10.43 2.19 10.18
C HIS A 197 -11.65 2.65 9.37
N GLU A 198 -11.46 3.61 8.45
CA GLU A 198 -12.51 4.09 7.53
C GLU A 198 -12.95 2.98 6.57
N GLU A 199 -11.98 2.29 5.95
CA GLU A 199 -12.26 1.14 5.09
C GLU A 199 -12.99 0.03 5.86
N LEU A 200 -12.60 -0.26 7.11
CA LEU A 200 -13.32 -1.23 7.95
C LEU A 200 -14.76 -0.78 8.24
N LEU A 201 -14.99 0.51 8.39
CA LEU A 201 -16.34 1.06 8.59
C LEU A 201 -17.17 0.96 7.32
N ASP A 202 -16.63 1.37 6.19
CA ASP A 202 -17.29 1.36 4.88
C ASP A 202 -17.64 -0.06 4.43
N ASP A 203 -16.77 -1.03 4.73
CA ASP A 203 -16.98 -2.46 4.47
C ASP A 203 -17.96 -3.12 5.49
N GLY A 204 -18.49 -2.34 6.45
CA GLY A 204 -19.40 -2.87 7.49
C GLY A 204 -18.74 -3.87 8.45
N ARG A 205 -17.41 -3.89 8.52
CA ARG A 205 -16.65 -4.80 9.40
C ARG A 205 -16.56 -4.32 10.84
N LEU A 206 -16.85 -3.04 11.09
CA LEU A 206 -17.11 -2.51 12.44
C LEU A 206 -18.61 -2.66 12.72
N GLY A 207 -18.99 -3.21 13.89
CA GLY A 207 -20.40 -3.48 14.23
C GLY A 207 -21.28 -2.22 14.19
N VAL A 208 -22.61 -2.40 14.03
CA VAL A 208 -23.60 -1.32 13.84
C VAL A 208 -23.62 -0.24 14.93
N ASP A 209 -23.06 -0.51 16.11
CA ASP A 209 -22.97 0.48 17.20
C ASP A 209 -21.76 1.43 17.09
N ALA A 210 -20.80 1.11 16.20
CA ALA A 210 -19.61 1.95 16.01
C ALA A 210 -19.89 3.31 15.34
N GLY A 211 -21.06 3.47 14.69
CA GLY A 211 -21.47 4.70 14.00
C GLY A 211 -22.11 5.76 14.90
N HIS A 212 -22.24 5.53 16.23
CA HIS A 212 -22.82 6.49 17.18
C HIS A 212 -21.81 7.12 18.15
N ALA A 213 -20.55 6.70 18.11
CA ALA A 213 -19.48 7.46 18.72
C ALA A 213 -19.20 8.72 17.88
N ASP A 214 -19.03 9.88 18.54
CA ASP A 214 -18.75 11.20 17.93
C ASP A 214 -18.11 11.09 16.52
N ALA A 215 -18.75 11.69 15.53
CA ALA A 215 -18.41 11.53 14.11
C ALA A 215 -16.89 11.55 13.88
N GLY A 216 -16.31 10.37 13.64
CA GLY A 216 -14.89 10.19 13.32
C GLY A 216 -14.08 9.25 14.24
N ARG A 217 -14.60 8.80 15.39
CA ARG A 217 -13.91 7.85 16.27
C ARG A 217 -14.61 6.50 16.28
N ALA A 218 -14.04 5.53 15.57
CA ALA A 218 -14.44 4.13 15.76
C ALA A 218 -14.00 3.66 17.16
N ASP A 219 -14.88 2.93 17.87
CA ASP A 219 -14.49 2.29 19.12
C ASP A 219 -13.30 1.34 18.87
N GLU A 220 -12.20 1.57 19.56
CA GLU A 220 -11.00 0.76 19.44
C GLU A 220 -11.28 -0.72 19.70
N SER A 221 -12.23 -1.05 20.57
CA SER A 221 -12.62 -2.43 20.86
C SER A 221 -13.24 -3.08 19.62
N ALA A 222 -14.08 -2.35 18.88
CA ALA A 222 -14.66 -2.82 17.62
C ALA A 222 -13.60 -3.05 16.55
N ILE A 223 -12.59 -2.18 16.49
CA ILE A 223 -11.43 -2.36 15.58
C ILE A 223 -10.68 -3.63 15.93
N VAL A 224 -10.38 -3.84 17.22
CA VAL A 224 -9.66 -5.05 17.68
C VAL A 224 -10.45 -6.32 17.36
N GLU A 225 -11.76 -6.31 17.54
CA GLU A 225 -12.62 -7.44 17.14
C GLU A 225 -12.56 -7.67 15.62
N ALA A 226 -12.58 -6.60 14.81
CA ALA A 226 -12.43 -6.71 13.36
C ALA A 226 -11.06 -7.30 12.98
N MET A 227 -9.98 -6.88 13.65
CA MET A 227 -8.64 -7.45 13.43
C MET A 227 -8.58 -8.95 13.72
N HIS A 228 -9.22 -9.42 14.80
CA HIS A 228 -9.31 -10.85 15.11
C HIS A 228 -10.14 -11.62 14.06
N ARG A 229 -11.21 -11.00 13.53
CA ARG A 229 -12.00 -11.59 12.44
C ARG A 229 -11.16 -11.73 11.17
N LEU A 230 -10.48 -10.67 10.72
CA LEU A 230 -9.59 -10.70 9.55
C LEU A 230 -8.51 -11.77 9.69
N ARG A 231 -7.94 -11.92 10.89
CA ARG A 231 -6.99 -12.98 11.16
C ARG A 231 -7.63 -14.38 11.04
N SER A 232 -8.84 -14.56 11.51
CA SER A 232 -9.56 -15.85 11.39
C SER A 232 -9.98 -16.16 9.94
N GLU A 233 -10.10 -15.11 9.10
CA GLU A 233 -10.45 -15.21 7.68
C GLU A 233 -9.24 -15.51 6.79
N GLY A 234 -8.01 -15.38 7.28
CA GLY A 234 -6.81 -15.76 6.51
C GLY A 234 -5.60 -14.83 6.60
N ALA A 235 -5.64 -13.78 7.42
CA ALA A 235 -4.50 -12.92 7.66
C ALA A 235 -3.55 -13.49 8.73
N GLY A 236 -2.25 -13.45 8.52
CA GLY A 236 -1.25 -13.76 9.54
C GLY A 236 -1.14 -12.67 10.59
N ALA A 237 -0.97 -11.43 10.14
CA ALA A 237 -0.98 -10.20 10.94
C ALA A 237 -1.94 -9.17 10.32
N VAL A 238 -2.48 -8.27 11.16
CA VAL A 238 -3.40 -7.23 10.71
C VAL A 238 -2.94 -5.87 11.23
N ILE A 239 -2.86 -4.88 10.36
CA ILE A 239 -2.44 -3.52 10.67
C ILE A 239 -3.58 -2.57 10.30
N VAL A 240 -4.03 -1.77 11.25
CA VAL A 240 -5.11 -0.79 11.06
C VAL A 240 -4.57 0.60 11.33
N SER A 241 -4.60 1.45 10.29
CA SER A 241 -4.29 2.89 10.43
C SER A 241 -5.53 3.66 10.92
N ARG A 242 -5.33 4.64 11.82
CA ARG A 242 -6.41 5.39 12.48
C ARG A 242 -6.14 6.88 12.48
N GLU A 243 -5.74 7.44 11.35
CA GLU A 243 -5.41 8.86 11.21
C GLU A 243 -4.50 9.37 12.35
N SER A 244 -4.96 10.39 13.11
CA SER A 244 -4.22 10.97 14.24
C SER A 244 -4.10 10.05 15.46
N GLU A 245 -4.89 8.98 15.54
CA GLU A 245 -4.84 8.03 16.65
C GLU A 245 -3.74 6.96 16.51
N GLY A 246 -2.95 7.05 15.44
CA GLY A 246 -1.83 6.14 15.18
C GLY A 246 -2.25 4.81 14.55
N VAL A 247 -1.53 3.76 14.87
CA VAL A 247 -1.67 2.44 14.23
C VAL A 247 -1.93 1.37 15.29
N LEU A 248 -2.87 0.47 15.02
CA LEU A 248 -3.00 -0.79 15.74
C LEU A 248 -2.45 -1.92 14.88
N ALA A 249 -1.74 -2.86 15.49
CA ALA A 249 -1.24 -4.05 14.81
C ALA A 249 -1.52 -5.30 15.66
N LEU A 250 -2.13 -6.30 15.05
CA LEU A 250 -2.31 -7.62 15.65
C LEU A 250 -1.18 -8.52 15.16
N ILE A 251 -0.20 -8.77 16.03
CA ILE A 251 1.02 -9.52 15.75
C ILE A 251 1.07 -10.71 16.72
N ASP A 252 1.14 -11.93 16.21
CA ASP A 252 1.21 -13.17 17.01
C ASP A 252 0.14 -13.29 18.10
N GLY A 253 -1.05 -12.70 17.84
CA GLY A 253 -2.17 -12.70 18.77
C GLY A 253 -2.15 -11.57 19.81
N THR A 254 -1.11 -10.74 19.82
CA THR A 254 -1.01 -9.56 20.68
C THR A 254 -1.36 -8.30 19.89
N VAL A 255 -2.20 -7.45 20.46
CA VAL A 255 -2.50 -6.13 19.89
C VAL A 255 -1.43 -5.14 20.36
N VAL A 256 -0.81 -4.51 19.40
CA VAL A 256 0.24 -3.50 19.59
C VAL A 256 -0.28 -2.15 19.10
N ARG A 257 -0.02 -1.09 19.85
CA ARG A 257 -0.28 0.28 19.43
C ARG A 257 1.05 0.96 19.10
N ALA A 258 1.12 1.60 17.93
CA ALA A 258 2.23 2.46 17.55
C ALA A 258 1.71 3.90 17.36
N THR A 259 2.28 4.84 18.11
CA THR A 259 1.88 6.26 18.09
C THR A 259 3.12 7.09 17.73
N ALA A 260 3.06 7.76 16.59
CA ALA A 260 4.06 8.73 16.19
C ALA A 260 3.83 10.07 16.94
N PRO A 261 4.88 10.91 17.09
CA PRO A 261 4.70 12.27 17.57
C PRO A 261 3.72 13.07 16.70
N ASP A 262 3.00 14.00 17.31
CA ASP A 262 2.09 14.90 16.59
C ASP A 262 2.86 15.75 15.59
N MET A 263 2.37 15.78 14.34
CA MET A 263 2.95 16.54 13.24
C MET A 263 1.95 17.56 12.72
N GLU A 264 2.43 18.68 12.17
CA GLU A 264 1.57 19.63 11.48
C GLU A 264 1.05 19.03 10.17
N VAL A 265 -0.27 18.96 10.03
CA VAL A 265 -0.92 18.32 8.89
C VAL A 265 -1.08 19.32 7.74
N VAL A 266 -0.47 19.02 6.60
CA VAL A 266 -0.60 19.76 5.34
C VAL A 266 -1.50 19.01 4.35
N ASP A 267 -1.28 17.71 4.19
CA ASP A 267 -2.07 16.84 3.29
C ASP A 267 -2.08 15.40 3.84
N THR A 268 -3.25 14.82 4.05
CA THR A 268 -3.38 13.47 4.59
C THR A 268 -3.25 12.36 3.54
N LYS A 269 -3.31 12.71 2.25
CA LYS A 269 -3.25 11.72 1.17
C LYS A 269 -1.91 10.98 1.13
N GLY A 270 -1.99 9.67 0.93
CA GLY A 270 -0.82 8.81 0.82
C GLY A 270 -0.14 8.45 2.14
N ALA A 271 -0.68 8.89 3.29
CA ALA A 271 -0.15 8.48 4.59
C ALA A 271 -0.27 6.96 4.80
N GLY A 272 -1.41 6.36 4.42
CA GLY A 272 -1.62 4.91 4.43
C GLY A 272 -0.67 4.18 3.49
N ASP A 273 -0.49 4.68 2.26
CA ASP A 273 0.45 4.09 1.29
C ASP A 273 1.89 4.16 1.80
N SER A 274 2.27 5.28 2.43
CA SER A 274 3.59 5.47 3.02
C SER A 274 3.84 4.52 4.19
N LEU A 275 2.83 4.31 5.04
CA LEU A 275 2.87 3.34 6.14
C LEU A 275 3.04 1.92 5.60
N THR A 276 2.21 1.50 4.64
CA THR A 276 2.26 0.18 4.02
C THR A 276 3.63 -0.09 3.39
N ALA A 277 4.09 0.85 2.57
CA ALA A 277 5.35 0.74 1.85
C ALA A 277 6.57 0.70 2.79
N ALA A 278 6.56 1.51 3.84
CA ALA A 278 7.65 1.54 4.82
C ALA A 278 7.72 0.23 5.62
N ILE A 279 6.58 -0.39 5.93
CA ILE A 279 6.54 -1.73 6.53
C ILE A 279 7.17 -2.73 5.57
N ALA A 280 6.74 -2.75 4.30
CA ALA A 280 7.27 -3.67 3.30
C ALA A 280 8.78 -3.49 3.08
N ALA A 281 9.27 -2.25 3.00
CA ALA A 281 10.69 -1.93 2.85
C ALA A 281 11.52 -2.39 4.06
N THR A 282 11.03 -2.15 5.28
CA THR A 282 11.72 -2.55 6.51
C THR A 282 11.81 -4.07 6.61
N LEU A 283 10.72 -4.78 6.33
CA LEU A 283 10.71 -6.25 6.33
C LEU A 283 11.66 -6.83 5.28
N ALA A 284 11.74 -6.22 4.11
CA ALA A 284 12.64 -6.66 3.05
C ALA A 284 14.12 -6.43 3.40
N ARG A 285 14.44 -5.35 4.12
CA ARG A 285 15.82 -4.96 4.45
C ARG A 285 16.35 -5.57 5.76
N GLU A 286 15.50 -5.62 6.77
CA GLU A 286 15.90 -5.95 8.15
C GLU A 286 15.36 -7.32 8.60
N GLY A 287 14.54 -7.99 7.79
CA GLY A 287 13.90 -9.26 8.14
C GLY A 287 12.59 -9.09 8.91
N VAL A 288 12.14 -10.13 9.59
CA VAL A 288 10.74 -10.30 10.04
C VAL A 288 10.44 -9.65 11.40
N ASP A 289 11.06 -8.54 11.78
CA ASP A 289 10.63 -7.76 12.96
C ASP A 289 9.46 -6.84 12.59
N LEU A 290 8.24 -7.38 12.70
CA LEU A 290 7.03 -6.63 12.35
C LEU A 290 6.75 -5.47 13.31
N ARG A 291 7.18 -5.54 14.58
CA ARG A 291 7.04 -4.40 15.52
C ARG A 291 7.90 -3.22 15.09
N ARG A 292 9.15 -3.49 14.71
CA ARG A 292 10.05 -2.47 14.16
C ARG A 292 9.50 -1.91 12.85
N ALA A 293 9.02 -2.78 11.95
CA ALA A 293 8.44 -2.37 10.69
C ALA A 293 7.20 -1.46 10.88
N VAL A 294 6.33 -1.77 11.83
CA VAL A 294 5.16 -0.93 12.18
C VAL A 294 5.60 0.43 12.74
N ALA A 295 6.66 0.50 13.54
CA ALA A 295 7.19 1.78 14.04
C ALA A 295 7.71 2.65 12.88
N VAL A 296 8.49 2.07 11.95
CA VAL A 296 8.97 2.79 10.75
C VAL A 296 7.80 3.20 9.85
N GLY A 297 6.81 2.32 9.68
CA GLY A 297 5.58 2.62 8.95
C GLY A 297 4.80 3.79 9.54
N ALA A 298 4.59 3.80 10.85
CA ALA A 298 3.92 4.91 11.54
C ALA A 298 4.67 6.24 11.38
N ALA A 299 6.01 6.22 11.44
CA ALA A 299 6.85 7.39 11.20
C ALA A 299 6.73 7.88 9.75
N ALA A 300 6.75 6.97 8.77
CA ALA A 300 6.61 7.32 7.34
C ALA A 300 5.24 7.95 7.05
N GLY A 301 4.16 7.38 7.59
CA GLY A 301 2.81 7.96 7.49
C GLY A 301 2.73 9.35 8.13
N ALA A 302 3.28 9.53 9.33
CA ALA A 302 3.30 10.82 10.04
C ALA A 302 4.13 11.88 9.31
N LEU A 303 5.26 11.52 8.70
CA LEU A 303 6.04 12.45 7.88
C LEU A 303 5.36 12.77 6.54
N ASN A 304 4.61 11.83 5.97
CA ASN A 304 3.90 12.09 4.70
C ASN A 304 2.90 13.24 4.84
N VAL A 305 2.19 13.34 5.95
CA VAL A 305 1.15 14.38 6.14
C VAL A 305 1.70 15.80 6.28
N THR A 306 3.00 15.96 6.48
CA THR A 306 3.63 17.30 6.64
C THR A 306 3.90 18.02 5.33
N ARG A 307 3.56 17.44 4.18
CA ARG A 307 3.91 17.98 2.85
C ARG A 307 2.93 17.54 1.77
N HIS A 308 2.97 18.25 0.66
CA HIS A 308 2.32 17.83 -0.58
C HIS A 308 3.26 16.90 -1.37
N GLY A 309 2.94 15.64 -1.47
CA GLY A 309 3.74 14.69 -2.24
C GLY A 309 3.43 13.26 -1.82
N LEU A 310 3.06 12.43 -2.79
CA LEU A 310 2.62 11.06 -2.55
C LEU A 310 3.80 10.09 -2.73
N GLY A 311 4.02 9.25 -1.73
CA GLY A 311 5.07 8.23 -1.75
C GLY A 311 6.50 8.80 -1.68
N THR A 312 6.68 10.04 -1.26
CA THR A 312 8.02 10.64 -1.11
C THR A 312 8.43 10.67 0.35
N GLY A 313 9.71 10.54 0.64
CA GLY A 313 10.24 10.54 1.99
C GLY A 313 11.75 10.71 1.99
N ASP A 314 12.27 11.25 3.09
CA ASP A 314 13.69 11.20 3.39
C ASP A 314 13.93 10.06 4.36
N GLU A 315 14.74 9.07 3.98
CA GLU A 315 15.04 7.89 4.79
C GLU A 315 15.54 8.27 6.18
N GLY A 316 16.49 9.20 6.24
CA GLY A 316 17.08 9.63 7.52
C GLY A 316 16.06 10.25 8.44
N ALA A 317 15.14 11.08 7.91
CA ALA A 317 14.07 11.69 8.69
C ALA A 317 13.06 10.65 9.17
N ILE A 318 12.66 9.70 8.31
CA ILE A 318 11.73 8.61 8.67
C ILE A 318 12.35 7.75 9.78
N LEU A 319 13.59 7.30 9.63
CA LEU A 319 14.26 6.47 10.61
C LEU A 319 14.49 7.20 11.94
N ALA A 320 14.88 8.48 11.89
CA ALA A 320 15.00 9.31 13.10
C ALA A 320 13.66 9.49 13.82
N LEU A 321 12.56 9.71 13.08
CA LEU A 321 11.23 9.80 13.68
C LEU A 321 10.77 8.47 14.24
N ALA A 322 11.11 7.36 13.61
CA ALA A 322 10.76 6.02 14.08
C ALA A 322 11.30 5.70 15.48
N GLU A 323 12.45 6.27 15.87
CA GLU A 323 12.99 6.17 17.23
C GLU A 323 12.12 6.90 18.28
N HIS A 324 11.22 7.78 17.85
CA HIS A 324 10.29 8.51 18.71
C HIS A 324 8.87 7.94 18.65
N VAL A 325 8.63 6.93 17.84
CA VAL A 325 7.35 6.20 17.83
C VAL A 325 7.25 5.36 19.10
N VAL A 326 6.20 5.58 19.86
CA VAL A 326 5.92 4.79 21.06
C VAL A 326 5.16 3.54 20.67
N VAL A 327 5.78 2.37 20.90
CA VAL A 327 5.18 1.06 20.64
C VAL A 327 4.87 0.38 21.96
N THR A 328 3.59 0.10 22.21
CA THR A 328 3.12 -0.51 23.47
C THR A 328 2.17 -1.66 23.18
N ASP A 329 2.22 -2.69 24.00
CA ASP A 329 1.20 -3.74 24.00
C ASP A 329 -0.09 -3.16 24.60
N ARG A 330 -1.23 -3.48 23.98
CA ARG A 330 -2.53 -3.16 24.56
C ARG A 330 -2.78 -4.12 25.71
N GLU A 331 -2.93 -3.59 26.92
CA GLU A 331 -3.45 -4.36 28.04
C GLU A 331 -4.91 -4.77 27.72
N GLY A 332 -5.23 -6.04 27.89
CA GLY A 332 -6.54 -6.65 27.57
C GLY A 332 -7.67 -6.15 28.45
#